data_6ab8bca17b3009604b5b4ae855781379
#
_entry.id   6ab8bca17b3009604b5b4ae855781379
#
_cell.length_a   1.000
_cell.length_b   1.000
_cell.length_c   1.000
_cell.angle_alpha   90.00
_cell.angle_beta   90.00
_cell.angle_gamma   90.00
#
_symmetry.space_group_name_H-M   'P 1'
#
loop_
_entity.id
_entity.type
_entity.pdbx_description
1 polymer ?
#
loop_
_entity_poly.entity_id
_entity_poly.type
_entity_poly.pdbx_seq_one_letter_code
_entity_poly.pdbx_strand_id
1 'polypeptide(L)'
;LALVMLVSLAACAGNTDKDNPSSDAPANSDNPSMKANVNKKIAMIMQQGGLGDQGFNDTAYAGLMTCKEKYDLDVNAVECTDTTQGETLIRELCEAGYGLIINLEAGISGNMYTVARDYPDIYFVVVGRQLRINAVDGFTETPKNVIESYITLNEHSFLAGVVAAFAATDGNTLVEGVGQHEGCNIGILFGAESVGFYQYGDGFRQGALFYNPDAKVYIDYTVGFSDTANAQSIAQNMIN
;
A
#
# COMPACT_ATOMS: atom_id res chain seq x y z
N LEU A 1 3.03 28.21 -4.30
CA LEU A 1 3.65 27.16 -5.11
C LEU A 1 3.47 25.83 -4.39
N ALA A 2 2.45 25.05 -4.78
CA ALA A 2 2.17 23.76 -4.18
C ALA A 2 3.35 22.80 -4.51
N LEU A 3 4.11 22.41 -3.51
CA LEU A 3 5.14 21.38 -3.65
C LEU A 3 4.44 20.03 -3.45
N VAL A 4 4.11 19.36 -4.55
CA VAL A 4 3.76 17.94 -4.52
C VAL A 4 5.05 17.19 -4.24
N MET A 5 5.29 16.84 -2.97
CA MET A 5 6.39 15.93 -2.61
C MET A 5 6.00 14.51 -3.00
N LEU A 6 6.47 14.08 -4.15
CA LEU A 6 6.67 12.67 -4.47
C LEU A 6 7.87 12.18 -3.65
N VAL A 7 7.61 11.52 -2.53
CA VAL A 7 8.65 10.84 -1.77
C VAL A 7 8.98 9.54 -2.51
N SER A 8 9.91 9.61 -3.46
CA SER A 8 10.58 8.42 -3.96
C SER A 8 11.62 7.99 -2.92
N LEU A 9 11.35 6.91 -2.21
CA LEU A 9 12.34 6.24 -1.36
C LEU A 9 13.41 5.64 -2.26
N ALA A 10 14.48 6.41 -2.50
CA ALA A 10 15.72 5.86 -3.04
C ALA A 10 16.36 4.98 -1.97
N ALA A 11 16.34 3.66 -2.18
CA ALA A 11 17.12 2.73 -1.38
C ALA A 11 18.61 3.02 -1.61
N CYS A 12 19.29 3.53 -0.59
CA CYS A 12 20.75 3.63 -0.59
C CYS A 12 21.36 2.22 -0.53
N ALA A 13 21.94 1.77 -1.63
CA ALA A 13 22.88 0.66 -1.63
C ALA A 13 24.19 1.14 -1.01
N GLY A 14 24.38 0.87 0.26
CA GLY A 14 25.65 1.02 0.99
C GLY A 14 26.22 -0.36 1.28
N ASN A 15 27.32 -0.70 0.61
CA ASN A 15 28.10 -1.90 0.85
C ASN A 15 29.03 -1.65 2.02
N THR A 16 28.88 -2.33 3.15
CA THR A 16 29.98 -2.56 4.11
C THR A 16 29.80 -3.88 4.83
N ASP A 17 30.85 -4.66 4.76
CA ASP A 17 31.08 -5.96 5.38
C ASP A 17 30.99 -5.96 6.92
N LYS A 18 30.55 -7.13 7.41
CA LYS A 18 30.95 -7.84 8.65
C LYS A 18 30.12 -7.62 9.93
N ASP A 19 29.76 -8.81 10.43
CA ASP A 19 29.38 -9.18 11.79
C ASP A 19 27.90 -9.00 12.17
N ASN A 20 27.08 -9.94 11.68
CA ASN A 20 25.81 -10.27 12.32
C ASN A 20 25.89 -11.69 12.89
N PRO A 21 25.72 -11.90 14.21
CA PRO A 21 25.68 -13.25 14.76
C PRO A 21 24.40 -13.97 14.26
N SER A 22 24.60 -15.13 13.69
CA SER A 22 23.60 -16.10 13.30
C SER A 22 22.63 -16.35 14.47
N SER A 23 21.38 -15.92 14.32
CA SER A 23 20.29 -16.46 15.12
C SER A 23 19.78 -17.71 14.41
N ASP A 24 20.27 -18.86 14.83
CA ASP A 24 19.70 -20.17 14.54
C ASP A 24 18.30 -20.24 15.16
N ALA A 25 17.28 -19.87 14.39
CA ALA A 25 15.92 -20.26 14.71
C ALA A 25 15.79 -21.75 14.35
N PRO A 26 15.31 -22.62 15.26
CA PRO A 26 15.15 -24.03 14.95
C PRO A 26 14.16 -24.19 13.80
N ALA A 27 14.61 -24.81 12.72
CA ALA A 27 13.76 -25.28 11.66
C ALA A 27 12.80 -26.32 12.24
N ASN A 28 11.55 -25.90 12.47
CA ASN A 28 10.50 -26.82 12.91
C ASN A 28 10.07 -27.63 11.69
N SER A 29 10.64 -28.84 11.58
CA SER A 29 10.49 -29.74 10.44
C SER A 29 9.23 -30.62 10.50
N ASP A 30 8.24 -30.29 11.31
CA ASP A 30 7.00 -31.05 11.48
C ASP A 30 5.77 -30.34 10.92
N ASN A 31 5.90 -29.73 9.76
CA ASN A 31 4.73 -29.35 8.98
C ASN A 31 4.41 -30.51 8.02
N PRO A 32 3.23 -31.16 8.11
CA PRO A 32 2.89 -32.24 7.18
C PRO A 32 2.99 -31.65 5.78
N SER A 33 3.85 -32.26 4.97
CA SER A 33 4.16 -31.85 3.62
C SER A 33 2.89 -31.48 2.86
N MET A 34 2.58 -30.18 2.80
CA MET A 34 1.91 -29.67 1.62
C MET A 34 2.86 -30.05 0.48
N LYS A 35 2.49 -31.03 -0.30
CA LYS A 35 3.08 -31.23 -1.62
C LYS A 35 2.82 -29.94 -2.33
N ALA A 36 3.82 -29.06 -2.33
CA ALA A 36 3.78 -27.84 -3.09
C ALA A 36 3.52 -28.28 -4.52
N ASN A 37 2.27 -28.15 -4.95
CA ASN A 37 1.98 -28.07 -6.35
C ASN A 37 2.68 -26.77 -6.74
N VAL A 38 3.90 -26.86 -7.28
CA VAL A 38 4.72 -25.70 -7.62
C VAL A 38 4.10 -25.09 -8.88
N ASN A 39 2.89 -24.57 -8.70
CA ASN A 39 2.24 -23.78 -9.72
C ASN A 39 2.96 -22.44 -9.78
N LYS A 40 3.82 -22.27 -10.77
CA LYS A 40 4.59 -21.05 -11.01
C LYS A 40 3.76 -19.90 -11.60
N LYS A 41 2.47 -20.11 -11.81
CA LYS A 41 1.57 -19.15 -12.40
C LYS A 41 1.01 -18.21 -11.33
N ILE A 42 1.34 -16.93 -11.40
CA ILE A 42 1.00 -15.92 -10.40
C ILE A 42 0.25 -14.77 -11.05
N ALA A 43 -0.87 -14.36 -10.44
CA ALA A 43 -1.58 -13.15 -10.82
C ALA A 43 -1.41 -12.06 -9.75
N MET A 44 -1.32 -10.82 -10.17
CA MET A 44 -1.39 -9.63 -9.30
C MET A 44 -2.55 -8.75 -9.77
N ILE A 45 -3.45 -8.42 -8.84
CA ILE A 45 -4.55 -7.49 -9.08
C ILE A 45 -4.10 -6.12 -8.59
N MET A 46 -3.96 -5.18 -9.53
CA MET A 46 -3.56 -3.80 -9.26
C MET A 46 -4.75 -2.95 -8.84
N GLN A 47 -4.48 -1.88 -8.12
CA GLN A 47 -5.48 -0.86 -7.81
C GLN A 47 -5.94 -0.14 -9.08
N GLN A 48 -7.12 0.50 -8.99
CA GLN A 48 -7.61 1.42 -10.01
C GLN A 48 -6.54 2.44 -10.39
N GLY A 49 -6.41 2.70 -11.69
CA GLY A 49 -5.37 3.55 -12.27
C GLY A 49 -4.17 2.77 -12.82
N GLY A 50 -4.04 1.48 -12.49
CA GLY A 50 -3.09 0.57 -13.09
C GLY A 50 -1.63 1.04 -13.02
N LEU A 51 -0.85 0.70 -14.05
CA LEU A 51 0.54 1.12 -14.18
C LEU A 51 0.67 2.60 -14.59
N GLY A 52 1.75 3.23 -14.16
CA GLY A 52 2.05 4.64 -14.44
C GLY A 52 1.73 5.56 -13.26
N ASP A 53 1.37 5.01 -12.10
CA ASP A 53 1.09 5.77 -10.88
C ASP A 53 2.38 6.30 -10.20
N GLN A 54 3.56 5.87 -10.68
CA GLN A 54 4.87 6.16 -10.10
C GLN A 54 4.92 5.87 -8.59
N GLY A 55 4.09 4.98 -8.12
CA GLY A 55 3.83 4.73 -6.72
C GLY A 55 3.59 3.25 -6.40
N PHE A 56 2.41 2.95 -5.85
CA PHE A 56 2.09 1.65 -5.28
C PHE A 56 2.01 0.53 -6.32
N ASN A 57 1.28 0.75 -7.43
CA ASN A 57 1.14 -0.24 -8.49
C ASN A 57 2.48 -0.48 -9.20
N ASP A 58 3.21 0.58 -9.59
CA ASP A 58 4.48 0.47 -10.29
C ASP A 58 5.54 -0.22 -9.43
N THR A 59 5.60 0.09 -8.13
CA THR A 59 6.55 -0.52 -7.20
C THR A 59 6.25 -2.02 -7.01
N ALA A 60 4.98 -2.37 -6.83
CA ALA A 60 4.56 -3.76 -6.70
C ALA A 60 4.82 -4.56 -7.99
N TYR A 61 4.54 -3.96 -9.15
CA TYR A 61 4.82 -4.56 -10.44
C TYR A 61 6.31 -4.80 -10.67
N ALA A 62 7.17 -3.84 -10.32
CA ALA A 62 8.61 -4.01 -10.40
C ALA A 62 9.10 -5.18 -9.52
N GLY A 63 8.53 -5.32 -8.31
CA GLY A 63 8.78 -6.46 -7.43
C GLY A 63 8.36 -7.78 -8.06
N LEU A 64 7.16 -7.83 -8.68
CA LEU A 64 6.66 -9.01 -9.38
C LEU A 64 7.56 -9.41 -10.54
N MET A 65 8.05 -8.44 -11.34
CA MET A 65 8.97 -8.69 -12.45
C MET A 65 10.34 -9.21 -11.96
N THR A 66 10.84 -8.68 -10.85
CA THR A 66 12.06 -9.19 -10.21
C THR A 66 11.89 -10.65 -9.78
N CYS A 67 10.74 -10.99 -9.20
CA CYS A 67 10.43 -12.38 -8.82
C CYS A 67 10.28 -13.28 -10.04
N LYS A 68 9.63 -12.79 -11.12
CA LYS A 68 9.52 -13.50 -12.39
C LYS A 68 10.88 -13.96 -12.91
N GLU A 69 11.83 -13.03 -13.00
CA GLU A 69 13.16 -13.32 -13.51
C GLU A 69 13.95 -14.26 -12.58
N LYS A 70 13.90 -13.99 -11.27
CA LYS A 70 14.68 -14.74 -10.28
C LYS A 70 14.21 -16.18 -10.13
N TYR A 71 12.92 -16.43 -10.24
CA TYR A 71 12.30 -17.73 -9.93
C TYR A 71 11.69 -18.42 -11.15
N ASP A 72 11.84 -17.84 -12.35
CA ASP A 72 11.27 -18.34 -13.59
C ASP A 72 9.75 -18.57 -13.45
N LEU A 73 9.02 -17.49 -13.10
CA LEU A 73 7.59 -17.50 -12.87
C LEU A 73 6.81 -17.06 -14.12
N ASP A 74 5.62 -17.63 -14.30
CA ASP A 74 4.62 -17.14 -15.24
C ASP A 74 3.72 -16.13 -14.51
N VAL A 75 3.89 -14.84 -14.81
CA VAL A 75 3.21 -13.78 -14.08
C VAL A 75 2.29 -12.97 -14.97
N ASN A 76 1.17 -12.54 -14.42
CA ASN A 76 0.22 -11.62 -15.03
C ASN A 76 -0.17 -10.54 -14.02
N ALA A 77 -0.33 -9.31 -14.48
CA ALA A 77 -0.86 -8.20 -13.69
C ALA A 77 -2.13 -7.67 -14.38
N VAL A 78 -3.21 -7.60 -13.63
CA VAL A 78 -4.51 -7.14 -14.11
C VAL A 78 -4.96 -5.96 -13.26
N GLU A 79 -5.60 -4.97 -13.86
CA GLU A 79 -6.17 -3.85 -13.13
C GLU A 79 -7.60 -4.17 -12.66
N CYS A 80 -7.92 -3.84 -11.41
CA CYS A 80 -9.29 -3.86 -10.93
C CYS A 80 -9.96 -2.52 -11.27
N THR A 81 -10.59 -2.44 -12.44
CA THR A 81 -11.25 -1.20 -12.90
C THR A 81 -12.59 -0.95 -12.23
N ASP A 82 -13.23 -2.01 -11.73
CA ASP A 82 -14.52 -1.96 -11.04
C ASP A 82 -14.52 -2.91 -9.84
N THR A 83 -14.51 -2.35 -8.65
CA THR A 83 -14.49 -3.13 -7.39
C THR A 83 -15.77 -3.94 -7.18
N THR A 84 -16.88 -3.59 -7.81
CA THR A 84 -18.13 -4.37 -7.76
C THR A 84 -18.00 -5.72 -8.45
N GLN A 85 -17.05 -5.85 -9.38
CA GLN A 85 -16.72 -7.08 -10.10
C GLN A 85 -15.56 -7.86 -9.47
N GLY A 86 -15.09 -7.43 -8.30
CA GLY A 86 -13.90 -7.98 -7.65
C GLY A 86 -13.97 -9.49 -7.43
N GLU A 87 -15.09 -10.03 -6.97
CA GLU A 87 -15.25 -11.47 -6.78
C GLU A 87 -15.16 -12.24 -8.11
N THR A 88 -15.83 -11.73 -9.15
CA THR A 88 -15.78 -12.32 -10.49
C THR A 88 -14.36 -12.34 -11.03
N LEU A 89 -13.64 -11.25 -10.94
CA LEU A 89 -12.23 -11.14 -11.36
C LEU A 89 -11.34 -12.17 -10.65
N ILE A 90 -11.48 -12.30 -9.32
CA ILE A 90 -10.68 -13.25 -8.56
C ILE A 90 -11.00 -14.69 -8.97
N ARG A 91 -12.29 -15.04 -9.17
CA ARG A 91 -12.72 -16.38 -9.63
C ARG A 91 -12.19 -16.71 -11.02
N GLU A 92 -12.23 -15.77 -11.95
CA GLU A 92 -11.66 -15.93 -13.29
C GLU A 92 -10.17 -16.24 -13.24
N LEU A 93 -9.42 -15.60 -12.37
CA LEU A 93 -8.00 -15.90 -12.16
C LEU A 93 -7.79 -17.30 -11.56
N CYS A 94 -8.64 -17.73 -10.61
CA CYS A 94 -8.59 -19.08 -10.08
C CYS A 94 -8.84 -20.13 -11.18
N GLU A 95 -9.89 -19.93 -11.99
CA GLU A 95 -10.26 -20.81 -13.11
C GLU A 95 -9.22 -20.82 -14.24
N ALA A 96 -8.52 -19.70 -14.44
CA ALA A 96 -7.39 -19.60 -15.36
C ALA A 96 -6.14 -20.33 -14.86
N GLY A 97 -6.18 -20.95 -13.67
CA GLY A 97 -5.14 -21.83 -13.13
C GLY A 97 -3.98 -21.11 -12.46
N TYR A 98 -4.18 -19.90 -11.95
CA TYR A 98 -3.17 -19.23 -11.12
C TYR A 98 -3.10 -19.91 -9.75
N GLY A 99 -1.87 -20.20 -9.29
CA GLY A 99 -1.63 -20.84 -7.98
C GLY A 99 -1.42 -19.86 -6.84
N LEU A 100 -1.14 -18.61 -7.19
CA LEU A 100 -1.03 -17.49 -6.25
C LEU A 100 -1.70 -16.26 -6.85
N ILE A 101 -2.56 -15.61 -6.07
CA ILE A 101 -3.22 -14.36 -6.44
C ILE A 101 -2.86 -13.30 -5.40
N ILE A 102 -2.21 -12.22 -5.83
CA ILE A 102 -1.79 -11.09 -5.01
C ILE A 102 -2.76 -9.95 -5.26
N ASN A 103 -3.36 -9.42 -4.22
CA ASN A 103 -4.31 -8.31 -4.32
C ASN A 103 -3.73 -7.04 -3.72
N LEU A 104 -3.68 -5.99 -4.53
CA LEU A 104 -3.33 -4.62 -4.12
C LEU A 104 -4.58 -3.75 -3.93
N GLU A 105 -5.72 -4.13 -4.58
CA GLU A 105 -6.95 -3.34 -4.55
C GLU A 105 -7.71 -3.53 -3.23
N ALA A 106 -7.80 -2.45 -2.53
CA ALA A 106 -8.40 -2.41 -1.21
C ALA A 106 -9.89 -2.75 -1.19
N GLY A 107 -10.62 -2.31 -2.20
CA GLY A 107 -12.07 -2.46 -2.30
C GLY A 107 -12.54 -3.90 -2.44
N ILE A 108 -11.66 -4.80 -2.93
CA ILE A 108 -11.99 -6.21 -3.15
C ILE A 108 -11.32 -7.16 -2.15
N SER A 109 -10.67 -6.61 -1.12
CA SER A 109 -9.98 -7.46 -0.13
C SER A 109 -10.91 -8.46 0.56
N GLY A 110 -12.17 -8.09 0.83
CA GLY A 110 -13.18 -9.01 1.37
C GLY A 110 -13.49 -10.18 0.43
N ASN A 111 -13.52 -9.95 -0.87
CA ASN A 111 -13.76 -10.98 -1.88
C ASN A 111 -12.65 -12.04 -1.90
N MET A 112 -11.39 -11.65 -1.58
CA MET A 112 -10.29 -12.60 -1.48
C MET A 112 -10.56 -13.70 -0.45
N TYR A 113 -11.14 -13.36 0.70
CA TYR A 113 -11.51 -14.33 1.74
C TYR A 113 -12.64 -15.25 1.29
N THR A 114 -13.66 -14.67 0.65
CA THR A 114 -14.81 -15.43 0.15
C THR A 114 -14.35 -16.45 -0.88
N VAL A 115 -13.57 -16.03 -1.86
CA VAL A 115 -13.07 -16.92 -2.92
C VAL A 115 -12.05 -17.92 -2.42
N ALA A 116 -11.16 -17.53 -1.48
CA ALA A 116 -10.15 -18.43 -0.93
C ALA A 116 -10.74 -19.69 -0.27
N ARG A 117 -11.93 -19.59 0.29
CA ARG A 117 -12.66 -20.71 0.89
C ARG A 117 -13.09 -21.75 -0.16
N ASP A 118 -13.45 -21.29 -1.36
CA ASP A 118 -13.90 -22.13 -2.44
C ASP A 118 -12.72 -22.76 -3.22
N TYR A 119 -11.51 -22.18 -3.10
CA TYR A 119 -10.30 -22.61 -3.79
C TYR A 119 -9.15 -22.88 -2.80
N PRO A 120 -9.25 -23.94 -1.97
CA PRO A 120 -8.30 -24.19 -0.89
C PRO A 120 -6.86 -24.49 -1.34
N ASP A 121 -6.67 -24.88 -2.60
CA ASP A 121 -5.36 -25.20 -3.19
C ASP A 121 -4.66 -23.99 -3.81
N ILE A 122 -5.31 -22.83 -3.86
CA ILE A 122 -4.77 -21.56 -4.36
C ILE A 122 -4.41 -20.69 -3.16
N TYR A 123 -3.26 -20.03 -3.23
CA TYR A 123 -2.84 -19.06 -2.23
C TYR A 123 -3.26 -17.65 -2.60
N PHE A 124 -3.64 -16.88 -1.59
CA PHE A 124 -4.08 -15.50 -1.75
C PHE A 124 -3.25 -14.59 -0.85
N VAL A 125 -2.81 -13.46 -1.37
CA VAL A 125 -2.10 -12.44 -0.61
C VAL A 125 -2.85 -11.12 -0.69
N VAL A 126 -3.16 -10.54 0.48
CA VAL A 126 -3.74 -9.20 0.60
C VAL A 126 -2.66 -8.25 1.09
N VAL A 127 -2.28 -7.30 0.24
CA VAL A 127 -1.18 -6.37 0.53
C VAL A 127 -1.69 -5.08 1.15
N GLY A 128 -0.99 -4.64 2.20
CA GLY A 128 -1.22 -3.33 2.82
C GLY A 128 -2.43 -3.26 3.75
N ARG A 129 -3.09 -4.38 4.02
CA ARG A 129 -4.27 -4.42 4.89
C ARG A 129 -4.26 -5.59 5.84
N GLN A 130 -4.66 -5.29 7.06
CA GLN A 130 -5.23 -6.27 7.97
C GLN A 130 -6.75 -6.06 7.95
N LEU A 131 -7.46 -6.96 7.29
CA LEU A 131 -8.89 -7.02 7.48
C LEU A 131 -9.12 -7.53 8.90
N ARG A 132 -9.84 -6.72 9.70
CA ARG A 132 -10.41 -7.27 10.93
C ARG A 132 -11.37 -8.35 10.46
N ILE A 133 -11.04 -9.60 10.75
CA ILE A 133 -11.81 -10.76 10.28
C ILE A 133 -13.32 -10.63 10.55
N ASN A 134 -13.68 -9.96 11.66
CA ASN A 134 -15.07 -9.66 12.03
C ASN A 134 -15.77 -8.67 11.07
N ALA A 135 -15.05 -8.05 10.15
CA ALA A 135 -15.62 -7.17 9.12
C ALA A 135 -15.95 -7.91 7.82
N VAL A 136 -15.63 -9.20 7.74
CA VAL A 136 -15.97 -10.05 6.59
C VAL A 136 -17.06 -11.02 7.02
N ASP A 137 -18.25 -10.87 6.46
CA ASP A 137 -19.42 -11.69 6.81
C ASP A 137 -19.11 -13.20 6.67
N GLY A 138 -19.44 -13.94 7.71
CA GLY A 138 -19.31 -15.41 7.72
C GLY A 138 -17.90 -15.93 8.04
N PHE A 139 -16.96 -15.06 8.44
CA PHE A 139 -15.62 -15.46 8.85
C PHE A 139 -15.38 -15.16 10.33
N THR A 140 -14.83 -16.14 11.05
CA THR A 140 -14.35 -16.01 12.41
C THR A 140 -12.84 -16.09 12.51
N GLU A 141 -12.18 -16.54 11.43
CA GLU A 141 -10.74 -16.66 11.30
C GLU A 141 -10.31 -16.47 9.84
N THR A 142 -9.07 -16.06 9.62
CA THR A 142 -8.49 -15.93 8.28
C THR A 142 -8.36 -17.32 7.66
N PRO A 143 -8.83 -17.55 6.41
CA PRO A 143 -8.61 -18.80 5.71
C PRO A 143 -7.11 -19.15 5.64
N LYS A 144 -6.76 -20.42 5.81
CA LYS A 144 -5.36 -20.87 5.90
C LYS A 144 -4.51 -20.59 4.67
N ASN A 145 -5.15 -20.39 3.53
CA ASN A 145 -4.54 -20.06 2.25
C ASN A 145 -4.54 -18.57 1.95
N VAL A 146 -4.90 -17.71 2.91
CA VAL A 146 -4.83 -16.26 2.81
C VAL A 146 -3.70 -15.74 3.68
N ILE A 147 -2.83 -14.94 3.10
CA ILE A 147 -1.74 -14.24 3.77
C ILE A 147 -2.05 -12.74 3.73
N GLU A 148 -2.07 -12.10 4.89
CA GLU A 148 -2.20 -10.66 5.01
C GLU A 148 -0.82 -10.03 5.22
N SER A 149 -0.48 -9.06 4.38
CA SER A 149 0.67 -8.19 4.59
C SER A 149 0.19 -6.89 5.19
N TYR A 150 0.46 -6.69 6.48
CA TYR A 150 0.07 -5.49 7.19
C TYR A 150 1.18 -4.44 7.17
N ILE A 151 0.80 -3.19 6.92
CA ILE A 151 1.68 -2.03 7.01
C ILE A 151 1.11 -1.10 8.07
N THR A 152 1.96 -0.63 8.99
CA THR A 152 1.58 0.36 10.02
C THR A 152 1.47 1.75 9.40
N LEU A 153 0.31 2.02 8.81
CA LEU A 153 0.06 3.21 7.99
C LEU A 153 0.29 4.52 8.76
N ASN A 154 -0.10 4.54 10.01
CA ASN A 154 0.06 5.71 10.89
C ASN A 154 1.53 6.02 11.22
N GLU A 155 2.41 5.02 11.35
CA GLU A 155 3.82 5.24 11.63
C GLU A 155 4.55 5.87 10.44
N HIS A 156 4.31 5.35 9.24
CA HIS A 156 4.87 5.92 8.01
C HIS A 156 4.38 7.36 7.80
N SER A 157 3.09 7.58 8.02
CA SER A 157 2.48 8.88 7.84
C SER A 157 2.94 9.89 8.90
N PHE A 158 3.22 9.44 10.12
CA PHE A 158 3.83 10.28 11.14
C PHE A 158 5.16 10.87 10.65
N LEU A 159 6.03 10.06 10.09
CA LEU A 159 7.32 10.53 9.54
C LEU A 159 7.11 11.52 8.40
N ALA A 160 6.13 11.26 7.53
CA ALA A 160 5.77 12.19 6.45
C ALA A 160 5.27 13.53 7.00
N GLY A 161 4.48 13.51 8.07
CA GLY A 161 4.01 14.71 8.76
C GLY A 161 5.13 15.53 9.38
N VAL A 162 6.12 14.86 10.02
CA VAL A 162 7.33 15.54 10.55
C VAL A 162 8.07 16.25 9.42
N VAL A 163 8.31 15.57 8.29
CA VAL A 163 9.03 16.15 7.14
C VAL A 163 8.23 17.31 6.52
N ALA A 164 6.92 17.18 6.41
CA ALA A 164 6.07 18.24 5.86
C ALA A 164 6.08 19.49 6.76
N ALA A 165 6.00 19.33 8.08
CA ALA A 165 6.07 20.42 9.02
C ALA A 165 7.45 21.09 9.04
N PHE A 166 8.52 20.30 8.99
CA PHE A 166 9.88 20.79 8.80
C PHE A 166 9.98 21.62 7.52
N ALA A 167 9.51 21.10 6.39
CA ALA A 167 9.56 21.79 5.10
C ALA A 167 8.76 23.13 5.14
N ALA A 168 7.60 23.14 5.79
CA ALA A 168 6.77 24.33 5.91
C ALA A 168 7.35 25.40 6.87
N THR A 169 8.11 24.98 7.89
CA THR A 169 8.66 25.87 8.92
C THR A 169 10.10 26.28 8.62
N ASP A 170 10.96 25.32 8.35
CA ASP A 170 12.43 25.47 8.27
C ASP A 170 13.00 25.05 6.90
N GLY A 171 12.16 24.69 5.94
CA GLY A 171 12.58 24.14 4.64
C GLY A 171 13.53 25.06 3.86
N ASN A 172 13.42 26.37 4.06
CA ASN A 172 14.32 27.35 3.44
C ASN A 172 15.79 27.18 3.87
N THR A 173 16.06 26.45 4.95
CA THR A 173 17.41 26.12 5.37
C THR A 173 18.07 25.08 4.46
N LEU A 174 17.27 24.29 3.75
CA LEU A 174 17.73 23.26 2.81
C LEU A 174 17.55 23.68 1.35
N VAL A 175 16.43 24.29 1.02
CA VAL A 175 16.06 24.68 -0.34
C VAL A 175 15.50 26.10 -0.32
N GLU A 176 16.15 27.01 -1.05
CA GLU A 176 15.70 28.37 -1.17
C GLU A 176 14.26 28.45 -1.72
N GLY A 177 13.41 29.23 -1.07
CA GLY A 177 12.00 29.42 -1.45
C GLY A 177 11.02 28.40 -0.83
N VAL A 178 11.49 27.40 -0.12
CA VAL A 178 10.63 26.46 0.62
C VAL A 178 10.43 26.96 2.05
N GLY A 179 9.20 26.89 2.57
CA GLY A 179 8.89 27.31 3.96
C GLY A 179 8.93 28.83 4.19
N GLN A 180 8.69 29.64 3.16
CA GLN A 180 8.67 31.11 3.27
C GLN A 180 7.30 31.69 3.63
N HIS A 181 6.31 30.85 3.89
CA HIS A 181 4.96 31.30 4.25
C HIS A 181 4.84 31.49 5.76
N GLU A 182 4.05 32.50 6.16
CA GLU A 182 3.73 32.71 7.57
C GLU A 182 2.94 31.50 8.12
N GLY A 183 3.41 30.93 9.21
CA GLY A 183 2.80 29.78 9.88
C GLY A 183 3.09 28.45 9.18
N CYS A 184 2.86 27.38 9.92
CA CYS A 184 2.99 26.00 9.41
C CYS A 184 1.62 25.50 8.95
N ASN A 185 1.24 25.79 7.71
CA ASN A 185 0.00 25.31 7.10
C ASN A 185 0.33 24.20 6.11
N ILE A 186 -0.25 23.01 6.32
CA ILE A 186 0.07 21.81 5.56
C ILE A 186 -1.23 21.15 5.10
N GLY A 187 -1.30 20.79 3.81
CA GLY A 187 -2.40 20.02 3.24
C GLY A 187 -1.98 18.59 2.93
N ILE A 188 -2.88 17.63 3.18
CA ILE A 188 -2.78 16.27 2.68
C ILE A 188 -4.09 15.87 2.01
N LEU A 189 -3.98 15.36 0.78
CA LEU A 189 -5.11 14.94 -0.04
C LEU A 189 -5.03 13.44 -0.32
N PHE A 190 -6.10 12.73 -0.06
CA PHE A 190 -6.22 11.30 -0.31
C PHE A 190 -7.14 11.00 -1.50
N GLY A 191 -6.83 9.91 -2.21
CA GLY A 191 -7.59 9.47 -3.38
C GLY A 191 -8.96 8.87 -3.08
N ALA A 192 -9.25 8.54 -1.82
CA ALA A 192 -10.55 8.04 -1.40
C ALA A 192 -10.73 8.18 0.11
N GLU A 193 -11.97 8.19 0.58
CA GLU A 193 -12.28 8.14 2.01
C GLU A 193 -12.36 6.70 2.49
N SER A 194 -11.49 6.31 3.42
CA SER A 194 -11.47 4.97 4.00
C SER A 194 -10.78 4.93 5.36
N VAL A 195 -11.01 3.86 6.13
CA VAL A 195 -10.37 3.66 7.45
C VAL A 195 -8.84 3.70 7.35
N GLY A 196 -8.25 3.16 6.29
CA GLY A 196 -6.81 3.21 6.07
C GLY A 196 -6.32 4.66 5.89
N PHE A 197 -7.04 5.47 5.13
CA PHE A 197 -6.67 6.87 4.92
C PHE A 197 -6.91 7.73 6.17
N TYR A 198 -7.85 7.38 7.03
CA TYR A 198 -7.96 8.02 8.35
C TYR A 198 -6.71 7.76 9.20
N GLN A 199 -6.18 6.52 9.19
CA GLN A 199 -4.93 6.20 9.89
C GLN A 199 -3.74 6.98 9.33
N TYR A 200 -3.66 7.14 8.02
CA TYR A 200 -2.67 8.00 7.39
C TYR A 200 -2.83 9.47 7.83
N GLY A 201 -4.04 10.00 7.75
CA GLY A 201 -4.32 11.39 8.13
C GLY A 201 -3.99 11.67 9.59
N ASP A 202 -4.35 10.77 10.50
CA ASP A 202 -4.06 10.90 11.93
C ASP A 202 -2.57 10.83 12.22
N GLY A 203 -1.86 9.87 11.61
CA GLY A 203 -0.40 9.77 11.74
C GLY A 203 0.29 11.03 11.23
N PHE A 204 -0.09 11.50 10.05
CA PHE A 204 0.45 12.71 9.45
C PHE A 204 0.26 13.94 10.34
N ARG A 205 -0.95 14.13 10.85
CA ARG A 205 -1.26 15.22 11.78
C ARG A 205 -0.42 15.15 13.04
N GLN A 206 -0.31 13.98 13.64
CA GLN A 206 0.50 13.78 14.85
C GLN A 206 1.98 14.08 14.58
N GLY A 207 2.53 13.65 13.44
CA GLY A 207 3.89 13.95 13.04
C GLY A 207 4.14 15.45 12.82
N ALA A 208 3.20 16.13 12.17
CA ALA A 208 3.28 17.57 11.95
C ALA A 208 3.27 18.34 13.29
N LEU A 209 2.35 18.02 14.20
CA LEU A 209 2.24 18.63 15.52
C LEU A 209 3.42 18.27 16.44
N PHE A 210 4.05 17.12 16.25
CA PHE A 210 5.27 16.75 16.97
C PHE A 210 6.43 17.68 16.61
N TYR A 211 6.58 18.02 15.33
CA TYR A 211 7.61 18.95 14.87
C TYR A 211 7.28 20.41 15.20
N ASN A 212 6.07 20.83 14.87
CA ASN A 212 5.59 22.18 15.14
C ASN A 212 4.20 22.12 15.79
N PRO A 213 4.11 22.38 17.12
CA PRO A 213 2.82 22.32 17.85
C PRO A 213 1.75 23.28 17.33
N ASP A 214 2.13 24.34 16.60
CA ASP A 214 1.22 25.32 16.02
C ASP A 214 0.83 24.99 14.57
N ALA A 215 1.25 23.83 14.05
CA ALA A 215 0.93 23.39 12.70
C ALA A 215 -0.59 23.25 12.49
N LYS A 216 -1.08 23.76 11.37
CA LYS A 216 -2.44 23.55 10.90
C LYS A 216 -2.42 22.51 9.78
N VAL A 217 -3.09 21.39 10.00
CA VAL A 217 -3.14 20.28 9.05
C VAL A 217 -4.53 20.16 8.47
N TYR A 218 -4.62 20.36 7.17
CA TYR A 218 -5.84 20.22 6.37
C TYR A 218 -5.84 18.85 5.71
N ILE A 219 -6.92 18.09 5.90
CA ILE A 219 -7.06 16.74 5.35
C ILE A 219 -8.33 16.71 4.52
N ASP A 220 -8.23 16.24 3.29
CA ASP A 220 -9.38 16.10 2.40
C ASP A 220 -9.25 14.85 1.52
N TYR A 221 -10.34 14.47 0.84
CA TYR A 221 -10.47 13.23 0.09
C TYR A 221 -11.12 13.48 -1.26
N THR A 222 -10.63 12.82 -2.30
CA THR A 222 -11.33 12.75 -3.60
C THR A 222 -12.34 11.59 -3.59
N VAL A 223 -13.11 11.46 -4.66
CA VAL A 223 -14.08 10.37 -4.83
C VAL A 223 -13.41 9.10 -5.38
N GLY A 224 -12.17 9.22 -5.89
CA GLY A 224 -11.39 8.10 -6.45
C GLY A 224 -10.01 8.54 -6.90
N PHE A 225 -9.13 7.58 -7.17
CA PHE A 225 -7.71 7.83 -7.49
C PHE A 225 -7.48 8.45 -8.87
N SER A 226 -8.49 8.45 -9.75
CA SER A 226 -8.43 9.02 -11.10
C SER A 226 -9.17 10.36 -11.24
N ASP A 227 -9.75 10.89 -10.17
CA ASP A 227 -10.50 12.16 -10.19
C ASP A 227 -9.57 13.37 -10.09
N THR A 228 -8.82 13.61 -11.14
CA THR A 228 -7.80 14.68 -11.20
C THR A 228 -8.41 16.08 -11.11
N ALA A 229 -9.61 16.28 -11.67
CA ALA A 229 -10.27 17.59 -11.66
C ALA A 229 -10.69 18.00 -10.23
N ASN A 230 -11.27 17.06 -9.47
CA ASN A 230 -11.63 17.29 -8.08
C ASN A 230 -10.39 17.45 -7.20
N ALA A 231 -9.36 16.61 -7.40
CA ALA A 231 -8.09 16.72 -6.70
C ALA A 231 -7.44 18.09 -6.88
N GLN A 232 -7.43 18.60 -8.12
CA GLN A 232 -6.93 19.96 -8.42
C GLN A 232 -7.74 21.04 -7.71
N SER A 233 -9.07 20.93 -7.72
CA SER A 233 -9.96 21.89 -7.05
C SER A 233 -9.73 21.92 -5.53
N ILE A 234 -9.65 20.73 -4.89
CA ILE A 234 -9.40 20.61 -3.46
C ILE A 234 -8.02 21.19 -3.11
N ALA A 235 -6.97 20.81 -3.85
CA ALA A 235 -5.63 21.34 -3.63
C ALA A 235 -5.57 22.86 -3.77
N GLN A 236 -6.26 23.44 -4.75
CA GLN A 236 -6.35 24.89 -4.92
C GLN A 236 -7.05 25.57 -3.74
N ASN A 237 -8.09 24.93 -3.17
CA ASN A 237 -8.78 25.47 -1.99
C ASN A 237 -7.91 25.38 -0.72
N MET A 238 -7.03 24.38 -0.61
CA MET A 238 -6.09 24.28 0.50
C MET A 238 -4.97 25.32 0.46
N ILE A 239 -4.66 25.86 -0.73
CA ILE A 239 -3.60 26.85 -0.94
C ILE A 239 -4.11 28.27 -0.66
N ASN A 240 -5.39 28.54 -0.90
CA ASN A 240 -6.01 29.87 -0.73
C ASN A 240 -6.47 30.10 0.72
#